data_0b43a2952eac2ca325506a3a1a799dfb
#
_entry.id   0b43a2952eac2ca325506a3a1a799dfb
#
_cell.length_a   1.000
_cell.length_b   1.000
_cell.length_c   1.000
_cell.angle_alpha   90.00
_cell.angle_beta   90.00
_cell.angle_gamma   90.00
#
_symmetry.space_group_name_H-M   'P 1'
#
loop_
_entity.id
_entity.type
_entity.pdbx_description
1 polymer ?
#
loop_
_entity_poly.entity_id
_entity_poly.type
_entity_poly.pdbx_seq_one_letter_code
_entity_poly.pdbx_strand_id
1 'polypeptide(L)'
;MDMQTTLLDRLFDSGLLIDTGVEGVYARSGTFEDVITAFEGLIDRFAGNTGAEVIRFPPGMNRAHFEGSGYMKNFPQLAGTVHSFCGCELDHQNLIQCMAEGSDWTEGQKATDLVLTPAACYPLYPIVARRGPLAEGGGLFNIQSYCFRREPSNDPARMQLFRMREFVRLGKPEDVMAFRGEWMEKGKELMGSLEMPVEVDVANDPFFGRAGRLLKNNQRDQNLKFELLIPINSVAQPTACMSFNYHQDHFGSSWGLKTADGETAHTACVGFGLERIALALFHHHGLDPKQWPSTVRKALGL
;
A
#
# COMPACT_ATOMS: atom_id res chain seq x y z
N MET A 1 -28.13 4.61 -25.86
CA MET A 1 -27.57 5.04 -24.58
C MET A 1 -26.10 5.29 -24.85
N ASP A 2 -25.69 6.54 -24.88
CA ASP A 2 -24.25 6.85 -24.96
C ASP A 2 -23.60 6.25 -23.71
N MET A 3 -22.73 5.27 -23.89
CA MET A 3 -21.91 4.74 -22.81
C MET A 3 -20.99 5.88 -22.38
N GLN A 4 -21.21 6.39 -21.16
CA GLN A 4 -20.38 7.44 -20.61
C GLN A 4 -18.96 6.89 -20.46
N THR A 5 -17.98 7.48 -21.16
CA THR A 5 -16.57 7.09 -21.13
C THR A 5 -16.07 7.11 -19.69
N THR A 6 -15.59 5.99 -19.18
CA THR A 6 -15.11 5.87 -17.82
C THR A 6 -13.76 6.58 -17.62
N LEU A 7 -13.35 6.79 -16.36
CA LEU A 7 -12.00 7.29 -16.09
C LEU A 7 -10.93 6.35 -16.64
N LEU A 8 -11.14 5.03 -16.51
CA LEU A 8 -10.21 4.02 -17.02
C LEU A 8 -10.05 4.12 -18.55
N ASP A 9 -11.17 4.24 -19.31
CA ASP A 9 -11.12 4.41 -20.76
C ASP A 9 -10.31 5.65 -21.14
N ARG A 10 -10.55 6.77 -20.48
CA ARG A 10 -9.81 8.03 -20.70
C ARG A 10 -8.30 7.89 -20.42
N LEU A 11 -7.93 7.12 -19.39
CA LEU A 11 -6.53 6.86 -19.06
C LEU A 11 -5.86 5.96 -20.09
N PHE A 12 -6.58 5.00 -20.67
CA PHE A 12 -6.09 4.18 -21.78
C PHE A 12 -5.99 5.00 -23.08
N ASP A 13 -7.02 5.75 -23.43
CA ASP A 13 -7.04 6.58 -24.64
C ASP A 13 -5.93 7.63 -24.66
N SER A 14 -5.60 8.19 -23.49
CA SER A 14 -4.48 9.13 -23.32
C SER A 14 -3.10 8.47 -23.26
N GLY A 15 -3.03 7.14 -23.18
CA GLY A 15 -1.80 6.39 -23.03
C GLY A 15 -1.14 6.54 -21.65
N LEU A 16 -1.82 7.09 -20.64
CA LEU A 16 -1.31 7.19 -19.27
C LEU A 16 -1.23 5.83 -18.61
N LEU A 17 -2.26 5.00 -18.79
CA LEU A 17 -2.25 3.58 -18.43
C LEU A 17 -2.26 2.74 -19.73
N ILE A 18 -1.69 1.54 -19.65
CA ILE A 18 -1.61 0.59 -20.77
C ILE A 18 -2.17 -0.73 -20.27
N ASP A 19 -3.16 -1.27 -21.00
CA ASP A 19 -3.77 -2.56 -20.67
C ASP A 19 -2.75 -3.70 -20.82
N THR A 20 -2.71 -4.57 -19.84
CA THR A 20 -1.85 -5.78 -19.83
C THR A 20 -2.62 -7.05 -20.09
N GLY A 21 -3.94 -6.97 -20.28
CA GLY A 21 -4.84 -8.11 -20.41
C GLY A 21 -5.22 -8.74 -19.05
N VAL A 22 -4.83 -8.15 -17.93
CA VAL A 22 -5.20 -8.61 -16.58
C VAL A 22 -5.92 -7.48 -15.85
N GLU A 23 -7.17 -7.72 -15.46
CA GLU A 23 -8.01 -6.73 -14.77
C GLU A 23 -7.32 -6.20 -13.49
N GLY A 24 -7.22 -4.89 -13.36
CA GLY A 24 -6.56 -4.23 -12.22
C GLY A 24 -5.03 -4.31 -12.24
N VAL A 25 -4.42 -4.76 -13.34
CA VAL A 25 -2.96 -4.75 -13.55
C VAL A 25 -2.65 -3.96 -14.81
N TYR A 26 -2.09 -2.78 -14.66
CA TYR A 26 -1.82 -1.86 -15.77
C TYR A 26 -0.33 -1.49 -15.84
N ALA A 27 0.21 -1.40 -17.06
CA ALA A 27 1.46 -0.71 -17.27
C ALA A 27 1.23 0.82 -17.25
N ARG A 28 2.24 1.59 -16.96
CA ARG A 28 2.18 3.05 -16.79
C ARG A 28 3.15 3.73 -17.74
N SER A 29 2.70 4.84 -18.32
CA SER A 29 3.56 5.66 -19.18
C SER A 29 4.62 6.42 -18.40
N GLY A 30 5.63 6.94 -19.11
CA GLY A 30 6.62 7.84 -18.52
C GLY A 30 5.99 9.05 -17.83
N THR A 31 4.97 9.67 -18.45
CA THR A 31 4.24 10.80 -17.86
C THR A 31 3.57 10.44 -16.53
N PHE A 32 3.00 9.24 -16.42
CA PHE A 32 2.42 8.78 -15.16
C PHE A 32 3.51 8.58 -14.09
N GLU A 33 4.64 8.00 -14.46
CA GLU A 33 5.77 7.78 -13.56
C GLU A 33 6.44 9.10 -13.14
N ASP A 34 6.53 10.09 -14.02
CA ASP A 34 7.05 11.42 -13.70
C ASP A 34 6.20 12.11 -12.62
N VAL A 35 4.86 11.99 -12.70
CA VAL A 35 3.95 12.51 -11.67
C VAL A 35 4.17 11.81 -10.32
N ILE A 36 4.34 10.51 -10.32
CA ILE A 36 4.64 9.78 -9.06
C ILE A 36 5.99 10.23 -8.48
N THR A 37 7.02 10.35 -9.32
CA THR A 37 8.35 10.81 -8.89
C THR A 37 8.29 12.22 -8.30
N ALA A 38 7.55 13.12 -8.94
CA ALA A 38 7.33 14.49 -8.47
C ALA A 38 6.61 14.51 -7.11
N PHE A 39 5.58 13.63 -6.96
CA PHE A 39 4.87 13.49 -5.70
C PHE A 39 5.75 12.90 -4.58
N GLU A 40 6.60 11.93 -4.88
CA GLU A 40 7.58 11.41 -3.91
C GLU A 40 8.53 12.50 -3.43
N GLY A 41 9.01 13.36 -4.33
CA GLY A 41 9.79 14.55 -3.98
C GLY A 41 9.02 15.53 -3.08
N LEU A 42 7.71 15.67 -3.27
CA LEU A 42 6.85 16.47 -2.39
C LEU A 42 6.75 15.85 -0.99
N ILE A 43 6.55 14.54 -0.89
CA ILE A 43 6.57 13.81 0.40
C ILE A 43 7.89 14.09 1.15
N ASP A 44 9.04 14.02 0.46
CA ASP A 44 10.34 14.27 1.08
C ASP A 44 10.46 15.69 1.63
N ARG A 45 9.95 16.69 0.91
CA ARG A 45 9.94 18.07 1.39
C ARG A 45 9.06 18.26 2.63
N PHE A 46 7.87 17.65 2.65
CA PHE A 46 6.97 17.70 3.81
C PHE A 46 7.49 16.89 5.00
N ALA A 47 8.15 15.77 4.75
CA ALA A 47 8.79 14.99 5.80
C ALA A 47 9.93 15.78 6.47
N GLY A 48 10.66 16.57 5.67
CA GLY A 48 11.85 17.26 6.15
C GLY A 48 12.97 16.30 6.58
N ASN A 49 13.93 16.80 7.34
CA ASN A 49 15.02 15.97 7.86
C ASN A 49 14.56 15.23 9.13
N THR A 50 13.82 14.14 8.97
CA THR A 50 13.30 13.34 10.09
C THR A 50 14.31 12.37 10.70
N GLY A 51 15.46 12.15 10.05
CA GLY A 51 16.41 11.09 10.43
C GLY A 51 15.85 9.67 10.22
N ALA A 52 14.77 9.50 9.47
CA ALA A 52 14.18 8.20 9.21
C ALA A 52 15.15 7.29 8.43
N GLU A 53 15.31 6.05 8.88
CA GLU A 53 16.04 5.03 8.13
C GLU A 53 15.29 4.68 6.86
N VAL A 54 15.95 4.79 5.71
CA VAL A 54 15.35 4.51 4.40
C VAL A 54 15.54 3.04 4.04
N ILE A 55 14.43 2.32 3.80
CA ILE A 55 14.45 0.94 3.33
C ILE A 55 13.51 0.79 2.12
N ARG A 56 13.98 0.13 1.07
CA ARG A 56 13.18 -0.23 -0.12
C ARG A 56 13.05 -1.74 -0.18
N PHE A 57 11.81 -2.22 -0.07
CA PHE A 57 11.51 -3.64 -0.10
C PHE A 57 11.18 -4.11 -1.51
N PRO A 58 11.54 -5.35 -1.88
CA PRO A 58 11.04 -5.99 -3.09
C PRO A 58 9.53 -6.26 -2.97
N PRO A 59 8.83 -6.56 -4.09
CA PRO A 59 7.38 -6.85 -4.08
C PRO A 59 7.01 -8.17 -3.39
N GLY A 60 7.97 -8.89 -2.85
CA GLY A 60 7.78 -10.16 -2.17
C GLY A 60 8.40 -10.19 -0.78
N MET A 61 7.81 -10.99 0.09
CA MET A 61 8.29 -11.20 1.46
C MET A 61 8.30 -12.70 1.83
N ASN A 62 9.00 -13.02 2.90
CA ASN A 62 9.05 -14.38 3.42
C ASN A 62 7.66 -14.87 3.88
N ARG A 63 7.25 -16.06 3.43
CA ARG A 63 5.95 -16.67 3.74
C ARG A 63 5.74 -16.86 5.25
N ALA A 64 6.75 -17.33 5.99
CA ALA A 64 6.62 -17.54 7.44
C ALA A 64 6.42 -16.20 8.18
N HIS A 65 7.04 -15.11 7.71
CA HIS A 65 6.78 -13.77 8.26
C HIS A 65 5.38 -13.28 7.93
N PHE A 66 4.89 -13.55 6.71
CA PHE A 66 3.52 -13.22 6.32
C PHE A 66 2.49 -13.97 7.17
N GLU A 67 2.69 -15.27 7.39
CA GLU A 67 1.84 -16.10 8.25
C GLU A 67 1.89 -15.61 9.71
N GLY A 68 3.09 -15.35 10.24
CA GLY A 68 3.31 -14.84 11.61
C GLY A 68 2.71 -13.47 11.86
N SER A 69 2.51 -12.64 10.83
CA SER A 69 1.83 -11.35 10.95
C SER A 69 0.32 -11.47 11.17
N GLY A 70 -0.26 -12.65 10.98
CA GLY A 70 -1.70 -12.88 11.04
C GLY A 70 -2.47 -12.44 9.79
N TYR A 71 -1.79 -12.01 8.72
CA TYR A 71 -2.47 -11.50 7.52
C TYR A 71 -3.38 -12.56 6.89
N MET A 72 -2.91 -13.80 6.72
CA MET A 72 -3.73 -14.90 6.19
C MET A 72 -4.99 -15.18 7.01
N LYS A 73 -4.92 -14.97 8.32
CA LYS A 73 -6.09 -15.14 9.21
C LYS A 73 -7.12 -14.03 9.00
N ASN A 74 -6.65 -12.80 8.76
CA ASN A 74 -7.49 -11.62 8.74
C ASN A 74 -7.96 -11.22 7.33
N PHE A 75 -7.14 -11.49 6.29
CA PHE A 75 -7.35 -11.02 4.92
C PHE A 75 -7.01 -12.08 3.87
N PRO A 76 -7.47 -13.34 4.00
CA PRO A 76 -7.11 -14.42 3.07
C PRO A 76 -7.52 -14.10 1.63
N GLN A 77 -8.60 -13.34 1.43
CA GLN A 77 -9.11 -12.95 0.12
C GLN A 77 -8.18 -11.99 -0.65
N LEU A 78 -7.27 -11.31 0.06
CA LEU A 78 -6.36 -10.33 -0.54
C LEU A 78 -4.96 -10.90 -0.81
N ALA A 79 -4.66 -12.06 -0.26
CA ALA A 79 -3.33 -12.65 -0.29
C ALA A 79 -2.92 -13.11 -1.69
N GLY A 80 -1.66 -12.86 -2.03
CA GLY A 80 -1.01 -13.40 -3.22
C GLY A 80 0.14 -14.33 -2.84
N THR A 81 0.11 -15.56 -3.36
CA THR A 81 1.17 -16.56 -3.17
C THR A 81 1.93 -16.75 -4.47
N VAL A 82 3.23 -17.05 -4.36
CA VAL A 82 4.08 -17.35 -5.50
C VAL A 82 4.25 -18.86 -5.58
N HIS A 83 3.83 -19.45 -6.70
CA HIS A 83 3.98 -20.85 -7.01
C HIS A 83 5.07 -21.02 -8.06
N SER A 84 5.78 -22.13 -8.02
CA SER A 84 6.81 -22.47 -8.98
C SER A 84 6.83 -23.97 -9.22
N PHE A 85 7.37 -24.35 -10.36
CA PHE A 85 7.65 -25.76 -10.64
C PHE A 85 8.70 -26.29 -9.66
N CYS A 86 8.37 -27.40 -8.98
CA CYS A 86 9.24 -28.09 -8.03
C CYS A 86 9.13 -29.59 -8.30
N GLY A 87 9.76 -30.07 -9.37
CA GLY A 87 9.64 -31.44 -9.81
C GLY A 87 10.95 -32.02 -10.38
N CYS A 88 10.96 -33.32 -10.63
CA CYS A 88 12.03 -34.03 -11.34
C CYS A 88 11.80 -34.00 -12.87
N GLU A 89 12.68 -34.70 -13.63
CA GLU A 89 12.58 -34.77 -15.09
C GLU A 89 11.25 -35.38 -15.57
N LEU A 90 10.70 -36.35 -14.87
CA LEU A 90 9.41 -36.95 -15.22
C LEU A 90 8.26 -35.93 -15.02
N ASP A 91 8.31 -35.14 -13.95
CA ASP A 91 7.33 -34.11 -13.69
C ASP A 91 7.40 -33.00 -14.77
N HIS A 92 8.61 -32.69 -15.27
CA HIS A 92 8.80 -31.77 -16.38
C HIS A 92 8.20 -32.30 -17.69
N GLN A 93 8.37 -33.58 -18.00
CA GLN A 93 7.76 -34.21 -19.18
C GLN A 93 6.23 -34.15 -19.08
N ASN A 94 5.66 -34.43 -17.90
CA ASN A 94 4.23 -34.33 -17.66
C ASN A 94 3.73 -32.89 -17.83
N LEU A 95 4.49 -31.90 -17.37
CA LEU A 95 4.17 -30.47 -17.56
C LEU A 95 4.10 -30.12 -19.04
N ILE A 96 5.10 -30.54 -19.84
CA ILE A 96 5.12 -30.30 -21.29
C ILE A 96 3.92 -30.95 -21.97
N GLN A 97 3.59 -32.19 -21.62
CA GLN A 97 2.43 -32.88 -22.14
C GLN A 97 1.13 -32.14 -21.78
N CYS A 98 0.96 -31.74 -20.52
CA CYS A 98 -0.19 -30.97 -20.04
C CYS A 98 -0.38 -29.68 -20.85
N MET A 99 0.70 -28.93 -21.11
CA MET A 99 0.67 -27.72 -21.95
C MET A 99 0.28 -28.04 -23.39
N ALA A 100 0.82 -29.13 -23.98
CA ALA A 100 0.50 -29.52 -25.36
C ALA A 100 -0.97 -29.97 -25.53
N GLU A 101 -1.57 -30.52 -24.50
CA GLU A 101 -2.99 -30.91 -24.45
C GLU A 101 -3.93 -29.76 -24.10
N GLY A 102 -3.43 -28.58 -23.78
CA GLY A 102 -4.22 -27.41 -23.33
C GLY A 102 -4.84 -27.58 -21.94
N SER A 103 -4.31 -28.51 -21.15
CA SER A 103 -4.74 -28.74 -19.76
C SER A 103 -4.11 -27.71 -18.80
N ASP A 104 -4.66 -27.61 -17.59
CA ASP A 104 -4.15 -26.66 -16.59
C ASP A 104 -2.80 -27.14 -16.03
N TRP A 105 -1.73 -26.55 -16.53
CA TRP A 105 -0.37 -26.82 -16.10
C TRP A 105 -0.06 -26.27 -14.69
N THR A 106 -0.89 -25.39 -14.15
CA THR A 106 -0.67 -24.76 -12.84
C THR A 106 -0.85 -25.74 -11.68
N GLU A 107 -1.59 -26.85 -11.88
CA GLU A 107 -1.73 -27.92 -10.90
C GLU A 107 -0.40 -28.57 -10.52
N GLY A 108 0.60 -28.56 -11.42
CA GLY A 108 1.97 -29.04 -11.17
C GLY A 108 2.84 -28.08 -10.37
N GLN A 109 2.34 -26.91 -10.01
CA GLN A 109 3.08 -25.89 -9.27
C GLN A 109 2.95 -26.09 -7.75
N LYS A 110 3.96 -25.69 -7.00
CA LYS A 110 3.94 -25.71 -5.53
C LYS A 110 4.19 -24.31 -4.98
N ALA A 111 3.53 -24.00 -3.87
CA ALA A 111 3.78 -22.75 -3.15
C ALA A 111 5.23 -22.69 -2.68
N THR A 112 5.88 -21.56 -2.95
CA THR A 112 7.27 -21.28 -2.51
C THR A 112 7.28 -20.64 -1.13
N ASP A 113 8.48 -20.32 -0.62
CA ASP A 113 8.67 -19.53 0.60
C ASP A 113 8.50 -18.02 0.37
N LEU A 114 8.10 -17.62 -0.83
CA LEU A 114 7.83 -16.24 -1.22
C LEU A 114 6.33 -16.01 -1.33
N VAL A 115 5.85 -14.89 -0.77
CA VAL A 115 4.50 -14.36 -0.99
C VAL A 115 4.59 -12.90 -1.42
N LEU A 116 3.56 -12.41 -2.09
CA LEU A 116 3.51 -11.00 -2.47
C LEU A 116 3.25 -10.12 -1.25
N THR A 117 3.95 -8.99 -1.16
CA THR A 117 3.87 -8.05 -0.03
C THR A 117 2.49 -7.38 0.00
N PRO A 118 1.72 -7.44 1.11
CA PRO A 118 0.37 -6.88 1.17
C PRO A 118 0.32 -5.39 1.54
N ALA A 119 1.35 -4.91 2.27
CA ALA A 119 1.62 -3.52 2.63
C ALA A 119 3.12 -3.38 2.93
N ALA A 120 3.68 -2.20 2.69
CA ALA A 120 5.13 -2.00 2.73
C ALA A 120 5.74 -2.21 4.12
N CYS A 121 4.97 -2.02 5.21
CA CYS A 121 5.45 -2.18 6.58
C CYS A 121 5.59 -3.64 7.05
N TYR A 122 4.90 -4.59 6.44
CA TYR A 122 4.91 -5.98 6.92
C TYR A 122 6.30 -6.62 6.98
N PRO A 123 7.18 -6.48 5.98
CA PRO A 123 8.52 -7.04 6.04
C PRO A 123 9.46 -6.30 7.01
N LEU A 124 9.11 -5.09 7.46
CA LEU A 124 9.94 -4.28 8.36
C LEU A 124 10.04 -4.88 9.76
N TYR A 125 8.91 -5.24 10.36
CA TYR A 125 8.84 -5.62 11.78
C TYR A 125 9.74 -6.79 12.16
N PRO A 126 9.76 -7.93 11.43
CA PRO A 126 10.68 -9.02 11.73
C PRO A 126 12.16 -8.65 11.53
N ILE A 127 12.47 -7.68 10.65
CA ILE A 127 13.84 -7.19 10.46
C ILE A 127 14.29 -6.38 11.67
N VAL A 128 13.45 -5.46 12.13
CA VAL A 128 13.75 -4.64 13.31
C VAL A 128 13.85 -5.52 14.55
N ALA A 129 12.97 -6.49 14.73
CA ALA A 129 13.02 -7.43 15.86
C ALA A 129 14.35 -8.18 15.97
N ARG A 130 14.96 -8.57 14.85
CA ARG A 130 16.28 -9.23 14.84
C ARG A 130 17.44 -8.32 15.25
N ARG A 131 17.25 -7.01 15.26
CA ARG A 131 18.27 -6.03 15.71
C ARG A 131 18.35 -5.90 17.22
N GLY A 132 17.39 -6.48 17.95
CA GLY A 132 17.25 -6.35 19.39
C GLY A 132 16.36 -5.18 19.82
N PRO A 133 16.39 -4.76 21.09
CA PRO A 133 15.60 -3.65 21.59
C PRO A 133 15.87 -2.34 20.83
N LEU A 134 14.81 -1.54 20.68
CA LEU A 134 14.92 -0.21 20.07
C LEU A 134 15.83 0.70 20.93
N ALA A 135 16.53 1.62 20.27
CA ALA A 135 17.26 2.67 20.95
C ALA A 135 16.30 3.58 21.76
N GLU A 136 16.85 4.38 22.67
CA GLU A 136 16.10 5.45 23.32
C GLU A 136 15.50 6.39 22.26
N GLY A 137 14.22 6.74 22.43
CA GLY A 137 13.47 7.49 21.43
C GLY A 137 12.86 6.63 20.32
N GLY A 138 13.03 5.30 20.32
CA GLY A 138 12.39 4.38 19.38
C GLY A 138 13.04 4.34 17.99
N GLY A 139 12.25 3.92 16.98
CA GLY A 139 12.68 3.83 15.57
C GLY A 139 11.74 4.58 14.63
N LEU A 140 12.29 5.19 13.59
CA LEU A 140 11.54 5.82 12.51
C LEU A 140 12.10 5.36 11.17
N PHE A 141 11.22 4.89 10.30
CA PHE A 141 11.56 4.29 9.01
C PHE A 141 10.76 4.92 7.87
N ASN A 142 11.43 5.18 6.74
CA ASN A 142 10.85 5.59 5.47
C ASN A 142 10.98 4.40 4.50
N ILE A 143 9.90 3.69 4.30
CA ILE A 143 9.88 2.44 3.55
C ILE A 143 9.01 2.54 2.31
N GLN A 144 9.29 1.67 1.34
CA GLN A 144 8.48 1.56 0.12
C GLN A 144 8.56 0.14 -0.42
N SER A 145 7.45 -0.32 -1.00
CA SER A 145 7.35 -1.57 -1.75
C SER A 145 6.26 -1.49 -2.80
N TYR A 146 6.35 -2.32 -3.82
CA TYR A 146 5.16 -2.76 -4.52
C TYR A 146 4.36 -3.68 -3.60
N CYS A 147 3.05 -3.46 -3.57
CA CYS A 147 2.11 -4.24 -2.78
C CYS A 147 1.12 -4.93 -3.71
N PHE A 148 0.64 -6.10 -3.27
CA PHE A 148 -0.37 -6.86 -3.98
C PHE A 148 -1.60 -7.07 -3.10
N ARG A 149 -2.78 -6.85 -3.70
CA ARG A 149 -4.07 -7.24 -3.12
C ARG A 149 -4.96 -7.78 -4.22
N ARG A 150 -5.46 -9.01 -4.04
CA ARG A 150 -6.34 -9.63 -5.02
C ARG A 150 -7.73 -8.99 -4.97
N GLU A 151 -7.83 -7.83 -5.59
CA GLU A 151 -9.08 -7.07 -5.74
C GLU A 151 -9.26 -6.69 -7.23
N PRO A 152 -9.47 -7.66 -8.13
CA PRO A 152 -9.68 -7.36 -9.56
C PRO A 152 -10.86 -6.41 -9.71
N SER A 153 -10.68 -5.33 -10.46
CA SER A 153 -11.67 -4.27 -10.60
C SER A 153 -11.37 -3.39 -11.82
N ASN A 154 -12.41 -2.92 -12.50
CA ASN A 154 -12.33 -1.89 -13.53
C ASN A 154 -12.20 -0.47 -12.95
N ASP A 155 -12.22 -0.32 -11.62
CA ASP A 155 -11.87 0.95 -10.97
C ASP A 155 -10.34 1.11 -10.99
N PRO A 156 -9.78 2.09 -11.73
CA PRO A 156 -8.33 2.28 -11.83
C PRO A 156 -7.67 2.57 -10.46
N ALA A 157 -8.42 3.03 -9.48
CA ALA A 157 -7.92 3.26 -8.12
C ALA A 157 -7.81 1.96 -7.29
N ARG A 158 -8.27 0.81 -7.82
CA ARG A 158 -8.19 -0.52 -7.20
C ARG A 158 -7.24 -1.44 -7.96
N MET A 159 -6.05 -0.95 -8.28
CA MET A 159 -5.01 -1.81 -8.88
C MET A 159 -4.66 -2.95 -7.95
N GLN A 160 -4.46 -4.16 -8.51
CA GLN A 160 -3.99 -5.31 -7.76
C GLN A 160 -2.50 -5.20 -7.37
N LEU A 161 -1.70 -4.51 -8.20
CA LEU A 161 -0.29 -4.20 -7.97
C LEU A 161 -0.10 -2.68 -7.96
N PHE A 162 0.34 -2.15 -6.84
CA PHE A 162 0.52 -0.71 -6.61
C PHE A 162 1.69 -0.45 -5.67
N ARG A 163 2.20 0.77 -5.68
CA ARG A 163 3.26 1.18 -4.76
C ARG A 163 2.68 1.83 -3.52
N MET A 164 3.24 1.44 -2.40
CA MET A 164 2.96 2.04 -1.11
C MET A 164 4.27 2.55 -0.51
N ARG A 165 4.31 3.85 -0.23
CA ARG A 165 5.35 4.47 0.57
C ARG A 165 4.80 4.71 1.97
N GLU A 166 5.59 4.39 3.00
CA GLU A 166 5.15 4.55 4.39
C GLU A 166 6.26 5.17 5.24
N PHE A 167 5.86 6.02 6.19
CA PHE A 167 6.67 6.30 7.35
C PHE A 167 6.14 5.49 8.52
N VAL A 168 7.02 4.74 9.16
CA VAL A 168 6.67 3.82 10.26
C VAL A 168 7.42 4.23 11.51
N ARG A 169 6.66 4.48 12.57
CA ARG A 169 7.17 4.79 13.90
C ARG A 169 7.01 3.60 14.83
N LEU A 170 8.08 3.24 15.54
CA LEU A 170 8.08 2.22 16.58
C LEU A 170 8.60 2.86 17.88
N GLY A 171 7.97 2.59 19.01
CA GLY A 171 8.37 3.17 20.29
C GLY A 171 7.32 3.09 21.37
N LYS A 172 7.33 4.05 22.28
CA LYS A 172 6.33 4.18 23.33
C LYS A 172 4.98 4.63 22.76
N PRO A 173 3.85 4.27 23.39
CA PRO A 173 2.50 4.62 22.91
C PRO A 173 2.34 6.11 22.62
N GLU A 174 2.81 6.98 23.53
CA GLU A 174 2.70 8.44 23.40
C GLU A 174 3.45 8.98 22.17
N ASP A 175 4.68 8.52 21.92
CA ASP A 175 5.49 8.94 20.78
C ASP A 175 4.86 8.51 19.44
N VAL A 176 4.33 7.30 19.43
CA VAL A 176 3.70 6.70 18.26
C VAL A 176 2.37 7.39 17.91
N MET A 177 1.60 7.76 18.94
CA MET A 177 0.35 8.51 18.75
C MET A 177 0.59 9.95 18.32
N ALA A 178 1.60 10.62 18.93
CA ALA A 178 2.01 11.96 18.53
C ALA A 178 2.45 12.00 17.06
N PHE A 179 3.27 11.04 16.63
CA PHE A 179 3.69 10.88 15.24
C PHE A 179 2.50 10.74 14.30
N ARG A 180 1.50 9.90 14.62
CA ARG A 180 0.31 9.76 13.79
C ARG A 180 -0.48 11.07 13.67
N GLY A 181 -0.66 11.78 14.80
CA GLY A 181 -1.34 13.07 14.85
C GLY A 181 -0.64 14.13 13.99
N GLU A 182 0.67 14.25 14.10
CA GLU A 182 1.48 15.16 13.29
C GLU A 182 1.34 14.87 11.79
N TRP A 183 1.42 13.60 11.39
CA TRP A 183 1.26 13.23 10.00
C TRP A 183 -0.15 13.40 9.45
N MET A 184 -1.18 13.34 10.29
CA MET A 184 -2.55 13.68 9.86
C MET A 184 -2.66 15.14 9.43
N GLU A 185 -2.07 16.07 10.18
CA GLU A 185 -2.07 17.50 9.80
C GLU A 185 -1.18 17.74 8.58
N LYS A 186 0.04 17.19 8.56
CA LYS A 186 0.93 17.24 7.38
C LYS A 186 0.25 16.67 6.11
N GLY A 187 -0.51 15.58 6.24
CA GLY A 187 -1.23 14.98 5.12
C GLY A 187 -2.29 15.90 4.54
N LYS A 188 -3.05 16.59 5.39
CA LYS A 188 -4.03 17.60 4.95
C LYS A 188 -3.34 18.77 4.24
N GLU A 189 -2.27 19.30 4.82
CA GLU A 189 -1.49 20.39 4.22
C GLU A 189 -0.88 19.98 2.86
N LEU A 190 -0.33 18.77 2.77
CA LEU A 190 0.24 18.22 1.56
C LEU A 190 -0.81 18.14 0.45
N MET A 191 -1.98 17.57 0.73
CA MET A 191 -3.06 17.48 -0.25
C MET A 191 -3.66 18.85 -0.56
N GLY A 192 -3.74 19.76 0.42
CA GLY A 192 -4.14 21.15 0.21
C GLY A 192 -3.20 21.89 -0.75
N SER A 193 -1.88 21.64 -0.67
CA SER A 193 -0.89 22.22 -1.59
C SER A 193 -1.06 21.75 -3.04
N LEU A 194 -1.76 20.64 -3.24
CA LEU A 194 -2.12 20.06 -4.53
C LEU A 194 -3.56 20.42 -4.96
N GLU A 195 -4.23 21.32 -4.24
CA GLU A 195 -5.62 21.73 -4.50
C GLU A 195 -6.60 20.56 -4.58
N MET A 196 -6.35 19.50 -3.76
CA MET A 196 -7.21 18.33 -3.73
C MET A 196 -8.37 18.49 -2.77
N PRO A 197 -9.61 18.11 -3.16
CA PRO A 197 -10.74 18.02 -2.24
C PRO A 197 -10.52 16.81 -1.34
N VAL A 198 -10.27 17.04 -0.06
CA VAL A 198 -9.96 15.96 0.89
C VAL A 198 -10.94 15.91 2.03
N GLU A 199 -11.28 14.69 2.44
CA GLU A 199 -12.05 14.39 3.63
C GLU A 199 -11.25 13.41 4.49
N VAL A 200 -11.28 13.59 5.82
CA VAL A 200 -10.68 12.64 6.76
C VAL A 200 -11.80 11.85 7.43
N ASP A 201 -11.78 10.55 7.31
CA ASP A 201 -12.76 9.66 7.95
C ASP A 201 -12.09 8.59 8.79
N VAL A 202 -12.83 8.11 9.80
CA VAL A 202 -12.44 6.94 10.60
C VAL A 202 -12.72 5.69 9.77
N ALA A 203 -11.69 4.94 9.50
CA ALA A 203 -11.76 3.79 8.63
C ALA A 203 -11.58 2.46 9.38
N ASN A 204 -11.83 1.37 8.68
CA ASN A 204 -11.52 0.02 9.12
C ASN A 204 -10.99 -0.80 7.95
N ASP A 205 -10.18 -1.81 8.28
CA ASP A 205 -9.66 -2.74 7.29
C ASP A 205 -10.72 -3.77 6.85
N PRO A 206 -10.60 -4.35 5.64
CA PRO A 206 -11.57 -5.31 5.10
C PRO A 206 -11.39 -6.72 5.70
N PHE A 207 -11.41 -6.81 7.04
CA PHE A 207 -11.31 -8.08 7.76
C PHE A 207 -12.34 -9.10 7.28
N PHE A 208 -11.93 -10.37 7.16
CA PHE A 208 -12.75 -11.45 6.64
C PHE A 208 -13.52 -12.20 7.75
N GLY A 209 -14.73 -12.66 7.41
CA GLY A 209 -15.51 -13.57 8.26
C GLY A 209 -16.20 -12.93 9.48
N ARG A 210 -16.74 -13.78 10.38
CA ARG A 210 -17.50 -13.33 11.56
C ARG A 210 -16.63 -12.58 12.57
N ALA A 211 -15.44 -13.10 12.85
CA ALA A 211 -14.48 -12.45 13.74
C ALA A 211 -14.02 -11.09 13.16
N GLY A 212 -13.94 -10.98 11.85
CA GLY A 212 -13.58 -9.75 11.16
C GLY A 212 -14.57 -8.60 11.42
N ARG A 213 -15.86 -8.87 11.60
CA ARG A 213 -16.86 -7.84 11.95
C ARG A 213 -16.61 -7.22 13.32
N LEU A 214 -16.22 -8.03 14.30
CA LEU A 214 -15.86 -7.54 15.64
C LEU A 214 -14.58 -6.70 15.58
N LEU A 215 -13.59 -7.13 14.83
CA LEU A 215 -12.34 -6.39 14.62
C LEU A 215 -12.57 -5.04 13.94
N LYS A 216 -13.45 -4.98 12.93
CA LYS A 216 -13.86 -3.72 12.28
C LYS A 216 -14.46 -2.73 13.26
N ASN A 217 -15.41 -3.18 14.06
CA ASN A 217 -16.07 -2.34 15.06
C ASN A 217 -15.06 -1.84 16.09
N ASN A 218 -14.23 -2.71 16.63
CA ASN A 218 -13.20 -2.35 17.59
C ASN A 218 -12.19 -1.34 17.02
N GLN A 219 -11.75 -1.54 15.78
CA GLN A 219 -10.82 -0.62 15.10
C GLN A 219 -11.44 0.78 14.94
N ARG A 220 -12.72 0.85 14.58
CA ARG A 220 -13.46 2.10 14.42
C ARG A 220 -13.75 2.78 15.76
N ASP A 221 -14.24 2.02 16.75
CA ASP A 221 -14.58 2.53 18.08
C ASP A 221 -13.37 3.11 18.82
N GLN A 222 -12.17 2.55 18.59
CA GLN A 222 -10.93 3.02 19.18
C GLN A 222 -10.18 4.04 18.31
N ASN A 223 -10.72 4.45 17.18
CA ASN A 223 -10.08 5.38 16.25
C ASN A 223 -8.65 4.95 15.86
N LEU A 224 -8.47 3.65 15.60
CA LEU A 224 -7.14 3.09 15.31
C LEU A 224 -6.66 3.40 13.89
N LYS A 225 -7.58 3.71 12.98
CA LYS A 225 -7.27 4.01 11.58
C LYS A 225 -8.06 5.22 11.09
N PHE A 226 -7.34 6.16 10.48
CA PHE A 226 -7.93 7.24 9.71
C PHE A 226 -7.49 7.13 8.26
N GLU A 227 -8.33 7.56 7.35
CA GLU A 227 -8.00 7.66 5.92
C GLU A 227 -8.29 9.07 5.42
N LEU A 228 -7.46 9.52 4.50
CA LEU A 228 -7.65 10.73 3.74
C LEU A 228 -8.23 10.32 2.40
N LEU A 229 -9.48 10.73 2.18
CA LEU A 229 -10.32 10.33 1.08
C LEU A 229 -10.34 11.42 0.01
N ILE A 230 -10.21 11.04 -1.26
CA ILE A 230 -10.32 11.92 -2.42
C ILE A 230 -11.30 11.30 -3.42
N PRO A 231 -12.28 12.03 -3.94
CA PRO A 231 -13.11 11.56 -5.04
C PRO A 231 -12.28 11.33 -6.31
N ILE A 232 -12.16 10.10 -6.78
CA ILE A 232 -11.46 9.76 -8.04
C ILE A 232 -12.47 9.25 -9.06
N ASN A 233 -13.16 8.16 -8.75
CA ASN A 233 -14.11 7.52 -9.66
C ASN A 233 -15.58 7.83 -9.28
N SER A 234 -15.84 8.16 -8.02
CA SER A 234 -17.16 8.47 -7.50
C SER A 234 -17.08 9.49 -6.36
N VAL A 235 -17.90 10.52 -6.40
CA VAL A 235 -18.06 11.47 -5.28
C VAL A 235 -18.73 10.81 -4.09
N ALA A 236 -19.68 9.88 -4.35
CA ALA A 236 -20.41 9.18 -3.29
C ALA A 236 -19.56 8.11 -2.58
N GLN A 237 -18.48 7.66 -3.23
CA GLN A 237 -17.55 6.68 -2.69
C GLN A 237 -16.10 7.15 -2.95
N PRO A 238 -15.62 8.13 -2.18
CA PRO A 238 -14.27 8.65 -2.35
C PRO A 238 -13.23 7.58 -2.02
N THR A 239 -12.06 7.70 -2.63
CA THR A 239 -10.97 6.74 -2.55
C THR A 239 -10.00 7.12 -1.44
N ALA A 240 -9.61 6.15 -0.60
CA ALA A 240 -8.54 6.31 0.37
C ALA A 240 -7.18 6.44 -0.34
N CYS A 241 -6.59 7.63 -0.29
CA CYS A 241 -5.29 7.95 -0.90
C CYS A 241 -4.14 7.92 0.10
N MET A 242 -4.42 8.26 1.36
CA MET A 242 -3.50 8.12 2.50
C MET A 242 -4.19 7.41 3.65
N SER A 243 -3.39 6.75 4.49
CA SER A 243 -3.87 6.11 5.72
C SER A 243 -2.96 6.43 6.90
N PHE A 244 -3.57 6.55 8.09
CA PHE A 244 -2.88 6.84 9.34
C PHE A 244 -3.29 5.78 10.36
N ASN A 245 -2.42 4.81 10.59
CA ASN A 245 -2.72 3.63 11.38
C ASN A 245 -2.00 3.67 12.71
N TYR A 246 -2.68 3.32 13.79
CA TYR A 246 -2.11 3.01 15.08
C TYR A 246 -2.37 1.54 15.38
N HIS A 247 -1.32 0.72 15.34
CA HIS A 247 -1.42 -0.73 15.48
C HIS A 247 -1.38 -1.18 16.95
N GLN A 248 -1.27 -0.24 17.88
CA GLN A 248 -1.04 -0.53 19.29
C GLN A 248 0.19 -1.43 19.46
N ASP A 249 0.14 -2.42 20.32
CA ASP A 249 1.18 -3.42 20.56
C ASP A 249 1.11 -4.64 19.64
N HIS A 250 0.22 -4.65 18.64
CA HIS A 250 -0.01 -5.83 17.76
C HIS A 250 1.29 -6.38 17.15
N PHE A 251 2.05 -5.54 16.47
CA PHE A 251 3.32 -5.96 15.89
C PHE A 251 4.43 -6.09 16.92
N GLY A 252 4.38 -5.28 18.00
CA GLY A 252 5.26 -5.41 19.15
C GLY A 252 5.17 -6.80 19.76
N SER A 253 3.98 -7.25 20.06
CA SER A 253 3.70 -8.57 20.64
C SER A 253 4.00 -9.69 19.66
N SER A 254 3.60 -9.55 18.38
CA SER A 254 3.78 -10.60 17.35
C SER A 254 5.26 -10.89 17.05
N TRP A 255 6.12 -9.88 17.11
CA TRP A 255 7.54 -9.99 16.74
C TRP A 255 8.51 -9.83 17.92
N GLY A 256 8.01 -9.62 19.13
CA GLY A 256 8.84 -9.40 20.31
C GLY A 256 9.62 -8.08 20.25
N LEU A 257 9.06 -7.05 19.59
CA LEU A 257 9.69 -5.72 19.54
C LEU A 257 9.65 -5.07 20.92
N LYS A 258 10.81 -4.63 21.40
CA LYS A 258 10.98 -4.01 22.72
C LYS A 258 11.51 -2.59 22.61
N THR A 259 11.01 -1.71 23.46
CA THR A 259 11.59 -0.38 23.69
C THR A 259 12.90 -0.50 24.48
N ALA A 260 13.63 0.59 24.61
CA ALA A 260 14.91 0.61 25.35
C ALA A 260 14.77 0.19 26.83
N ASP A 261 13.61 0.46 27.44
CA ASP A 261 13.28 0.08 28.81
C ASP A 261 12.67 -1.34 28.95
N GLY A 262 12.59 -2.10 27.84
CA GLY A 262 12.15 -3.50 27.80
C GLY A 262 10.66 -3.72 27.67
N GLU A 263 9.84 -2.66 27.59
CA GLU A 263 8.41 -2.75 27.36
C GLU A 263 8.09 -3.19 25.93
N THR A 264 6.88 -3.66 25.67
CA THR A 264 6.45 -3.99 24.32
C THR A 264 6.24 -2.73 23.49
N ALA A 265 6.93 -2.64 22.36
CA ALA A 265 6.85 -1.47 21.50
C ALA A 265 5.49 -1.38 20.82
N HIS A 266 4.93 -0.18 20.76
CA HIS A 266 3.79 0.16 19.91
C HIS A 266 4.27 0.59 18.52
N THR A 267 3.37 0.54 17.53
CA THR A 267 3.69 0.93 16.16
C THR A 267 2.58 1.76 15.54
N ALA A 268 2.97 2.71 14.69
CA ALA A 268 2.06 3.41 13.79
C ALA A 268 2.71 3.60 12.41
N CYS A 269 1.87 3.77 11.39
CA CYS A 269 2.35 4.17 10.08
C CYS A 269 1.44 5.23 9.45
N VAL A 270 2.04 6.05 8.58
CA VAL A 270 1.34 6.81 7.55
C VAL A 270 1.70 6.21 6.20
N GLY A 271 0.68 5.84 5.44
CA GLY A 271 0.83 5.22 4.12
C GLY A 271 0.31 6.11 3.00
N PHE A 272 1.06 6.16 1.90
CA PHE A 272 0.73 6.87 0.67
C PHE A 272 0.52 5.85 -0.44
N GLY A 273 -0.68 5.80 -1.00
CA GLY A 273 -0.98 5.03 -2.20
C GLY A 273 -0.57 5.83 -3.43
N LEU A 274 0.63 5.60 -3.95
CA LEU A 274 1.24 6.48 -4.95
C LEU A 274 0.42 6.55 -6.23
N GLU A 275 -0.05 5.42 -6.75
CA GLU A 275 -0.91 5.38 -7.94
C GLU A 275 -2.27 6.06 -7.70
N ARG A 276 -2.87 5.90 -6.52
CA ARG A 276 -4.15 6.56 -6.19
C ARG A 276 -4.02 8.07 -6.18
N ILE A 277 -2.91 8.60 -5.65
CA ILE A 277 -2.66 10.04 -5.62
C ILE A 277 -2.38 10.55 -7.03
N ALA A 278 -1.59 9.84 -7.85
CA ALA A 278 -1.40 10.20 -9.25
C ALA A 278 -2.73 10.20 -10.02
N LEU A 279 -3.59 9.18 -9.82
CA LEU A 279 -4.92 9.12 -10.42
C LEU A 279 -5.82 10.29 -9.98
N ALA A 280 -5.75 10.66 -8.70
CA ALA A 280 -6.47 11.83 -8.18
C ALA A 280 -6.00 13.12 -8.88
N LEU A 281 -4.70 13.31 -9.04
CA LEU A 281 -4.12 14.46 -9.77
C LEU A 281 -4.61 14.51 -11.21
N PHE A 282 -4.55 13.39 -11.94
CA PHE A 282 -5.06 13.31 -13.31
C PHE A 282 -6.58 13.52 -13.40
N HIS A 283 -7.34 13.04 -12.43
CA HIS A 283 -8.78 13.22 -12.41
C HIS A 283 -9.17 14.69 -12.20
N HIS A 284 -8.55 15.36 -11.23
CA HIS A 284 -8.94 16.71 -10.82
C HIS A 284 -8.31 17.81 -11.67
N HIS A 285 -7.10 17.61 -12.18
CA HIS A 285 -6.36 18.65 -12.92
C HIS A 285 -6.24 18.37 -14.42
N GLY A 286 -6.75 17.24 -14.90
CA GLY A 286 -6.68 16.84 -16.32
C GLY A 286 -5.50 15.93 -16.64
N LEU A 287 -5.56 15.31 -17.82
CA LEU A 287 -4.65 14.22 -18.22
C LEU A 287 -3.27 14.71 -18.72
N ASP A 288 -3.10 16.02 -18.93
CA ASP A 288 -1.82 16.63 -19.31
C ASP A 288 -1.24 17.46 -18.16
N PRO A 289 -0.18 17.00 -17.47
CA PRO A 289 0.42 17.73 -16.34
C PRO A 289 0.93 19.13 -16.71
N LYS A 290 1.22 19.40 -17.99
CA LYS A 290 1.66 20.74 -18.44
C LYS A 290 0.55 21.76 -18.36
N GLN A 291 -0.71 21.34 -18.34
CA GLN A 291 -1.90 22.18 -18.24
C GLN A 291 -2.43 22.34 -16.81
N TRP A 292 -1.82 21.67 -15.84
CA TRP A 292 -2.22 21.77 -14.43
C TRP A 292 -2.03 23.20 -13.87
N PRO A 293 -2.76 23.57 -12.82
CA PRO A 293 -2.57 24.88 -12.17
C PRO A 293 -1.11 25.13 -11.83
N SER A 294 -0.67 26.36 -12.00
CA SER A 294 0.74 26.74 -11.74
C SER A 294 1.17 26.49 -10.30
N THR A 295 0.25 26.62 -9.35
CA THR A 295 0.43 26.31 -7.93
C THR A 295 0.72 24.83 -7.71
N VAL A 296 -0.06 23.95 -8.33
CA VAL A 296 0.12 22.49 -8.27
C VAL A 296 1.44 22.05 -8.91
N ARG A 297 1.73 22.58 -10.12
CA ARG A 297 3.00 22.29 -10.80
C ARG A 297 4.20 22.74 -9.96
N LYS A 298 4.14 23.94 -9.40
CA LYS A 298 5.20 24.44 -8.51
C LYS A 298 5.36 23.58 -7.25
N ALA A 299 4.25 23.15 -6.64
CA ALA A 299 4.28 22.26 -5.49
C ALA A 299 4.95 20.91 -5.82
N LEU A 300 4.67 20.37 -7.00
CA LEU A 300 5.27 19.11 -7.47
C LEU A 300 6.70 19.30 -8.00
N GLY A 301 7.08 20.49 -8.44
CA GLY A 301 8.36 20.75 -9.11
C GLY A 301 8.33 20.37 -10.60
N LEU A 302 7.14 20.45 -11.23
CA LEU A 302 6.90 20.20 -12.66
C LEU A 302 6.97 21.48 -13.50
#